data_f1dbb8648e291c24d02752f67bfbcbe4
#
_entry.id   f1dbb8648e291c24d02752f67bfbcbe4
#
_cell.length_a   1.000
_cell.length_b   1.000
_cell.length_c   1.000
_cell.angle_alpha   90.00
_cell.angle_beta   90.00
_cell.angle_gamma   90.00
#
_symmetry.space_group_name_H-M   'P 1'
#
loop_
_entity.id
_entity.type
_entity.pdbx_description
1 polymer ?
#
loop_
_entity_poly.entity_id
_entity_poly.type
_entity_poly.pdbx_seq_one_letter_code
_entity_poly.pdbx_strand_id
1 'polypeptide(L)'
;MRWQAIRESCTVAGMTWHTLGSPYDTRDLLALGMLAVSWFAIGWIIEHPPKARPSFSTLMVEFRKDWMRQFVTRQPRIFDATMIDSLRQGTAFFASACMIALGGGVALMGNPAGLMNVTQDFAPAGSSDGIEFRIIPLLLFLADALLKFIWAHRLFGYCAIMMAAVPNDPADPLAYHRAAQAAEINITAARNFNRGLRSVYFALAALAWLFGAVPLLVATALCLAVLIRREFASESRAVLLRKP
;
A
#
# COMPACT_ATOMS: atom_id res chain seq x y z
N MET A 1 -36.33 -39.81 28.72
CA MET A 1 -35.87 -38.66 29.52
C MET A 1 -34.33 -38.44 29.57
N ARG A 2 -33.51 -38.98 28.67
CA ARG A 2 -32.05 -38.90 28.74
C ARG A 2 -31.42 -38.14 27.55
N TRP A 3 -32.22 -37.69 26.59
CA TRP A 3 -31.76 -36.98 25.40
C TRP A 3 -31.91 -35.44 25.44
N GLN A 4 -32.65 -34.92 26.45
CA GLN A 4 -32.77 -33.47 26.66
C GLN A 4 -31.60 -32.89 27.47
N ALA A 5 -30.97 -33.67 28.34
CA ALA A 5 -29.83 -33.21 29.16
C ALA A 5 -28.51 -33.06 28.42
N ILE A 6 -28.37 -33.61 27.19
CA ILE A 6 -27.15 -33.49 26.37
C ILE A 6 -27.19 -32.23 25.52
N ARG A 7 -28.35 -31.59 25.35
CA ARG A 7 -28.48 -30.32 24.58
C ARG A 7 -28.10 -29.08 25.38
N GLU A 8 -28.07 -29.18 26.72
CA GLU A 8 -27.79 -28.02 27.57
C GLU A 8 -26.32 -27.89 28.00
N SER A 9 -25.48 -28.89 27.75
CA SER A 9 -24.08 -28.89 28.18
C SER A 9 -23.06 -28.50 27.11
N CYS A 10 -23.50 -28.02 25.91
CA CYS A 10 -22.63 -27.46 24.89
C CYS A 10 -22.74 -25.94 24.76
N THR A 11 -23.00 -25.24 25.87
CA THR A 11 -22.77 -23.79 25.95
C THR A 11 -21.38 -23.52 26.46
N VAL A 12 -20.39 -23.65 25.57
CA VAL A 12 -19.08 -23.04 25.78
C VAL A 12 -19.28 -21.54 25.59
N ALA A 13 -19.31 -20.84 26.73
CA ALA A 13 -19.18 -19.39 26.81
C ALA A 13 -20.23 -18.56 26.00
N GLY A 14 -21.54 -18.78 26.22
CA GLY A 14 -22.56 -17.79 25.83
C GLY A 14 -22.73 -17.53 24.31
N MET A 15 -22.09 -18.29 23.45
CA MET A 15 -22.11 -18.10 22.01
C MET A 15 -23.08 -19.11 21.38
N THR A 16 -24.34 -18.71 21.26
CA THR A 16 -25.33 -19.44 20.45
C THR A 16 -25.08 -19.10 18.98
N TRP A 17 -24.84 -20.10 18.15
CA TRP A 17 -24.61 -19.97 16.70
C TRP A 17 -25.75 -19.29 15.91
N HIS A 18 -26.90 -19.05 16.59
CA HIS A 18 -28.07 -18.39 16.02
C HIS A 18 -28.05 -16.85 16.14
N THR A 19 -27.06 -16.27 16.82
CA THR A 19 -26.85 -14.80 16.91
C THR A 19 -25.68 -14.29 16.11
N LEU A 20 -25.16 -15.09 15.17
CA LEU A 20 -24.32 -14.61 14.08
C LEU A 20 -25.20 -13.98 12.98
N GLY A 21 -26.16 -13.14 13.36
CA GLY A 21 -26.55 -12.03 12.52
C GLY A 21 -25.26 -11.21 12.32
N SER A 22 -24.77 -11.18 11.08
CA SER A 22 -23.60 -10.38 10.73
C SER A 22 -23.75 -9.01 11.40
N PRO A 23 -22.83 -8.56 12.25
CA PRO A 23 -22.91 -7.23 12.86
C PRO A 23 -22.80 -6.13 11.78
N TYR A 24 -22.72 -6.53 10.54
CA TYR A 24 -22.58 -5.69 9.36
C TYR A 24 -23.86 -5.75 8.52
N ASP A 25 -24.39 -4.56 8.23
CA ASP A 25 -25.45 -4.39 7.24
C ASP A 25 -24.91 -4.78 5.84
N THR A 26 -25.81 -5.20 4.95
CA THR A 26 -25.49 -5.45 3.52
C THR A 26 -24.74 -4.27 2.89
N ARG A 27 -25.03 -3.05 3.33
CA ARG A 27 -24.34 -1.84 2.89
C ARG A 27 -22.86 -1.83 3.26
N ASP A 28 -22.49 -2.30 4.46
CA ASP A 28 -21.10 -2.41 4.91
C ASP A 28 -20.33 -3.41 4.06
N LEU A 29 -20.92 -4.56 3.77
CA LEU A 29 -20.32 -5.59 2.93
C LEU A 29 -20.09 -5.10 1.49
N LEU A 30 -21.07 -4.38 0.92
CA LEU A 30 -20.93 -3.76 -0.40
C LEU A 30 -19.83 -2.68 -0.42
N ALA A 31 -19.74 -1.86 0.62
CA ALA A 31 -18.72 -0.83 0.72
C ALA A 31 -17.31 -1.43 0.85
N LEU A 32 -17.14 -2.48 1.65
CA LEU A 32 -15.87 -3.22 1.75
C LEU A 32 -15.50 -3.93 0.44
N GLY A 33 -16.49 -4.56 -0.21
CA GLY A 33 -16.31 -5.17 -1.52
C GLY A 33 -15.83 -4.14 -2.56
N MET A 34 -16.44 -2.96 -2.58
CA MET A 34 -16.03 -1.86 -3.45
C MET A 34 -14.62 -1.36 -3.12
N LEU A 35 -14.26 -1.23 -1.84
CA LEU A 35 -12.90 -0.87 -1.41
C LEU A 35 -11.87 -1.87 -1.95
N ALA A 36 -12.11 -3.17 -1.75
CA ALA A 36 -11.22 -4.25 -2.18
C ALA A 36 -11.09 -4.29 -3.71
N VAL A 37 -12.22 -4.28 -4.44
CA VAL A 37 -12.23 -4.28 -5.91
C VAL A 37 -11.50 -3.06 -6.46
N SER A 38 -11.73 -1.88 -5.87
CA SER A 38 -11.06 -0.63 -6.26
C SER A 38 -9.54 -0.71 -6.08
N TRP A 39 -9.07 -1.29 -4.99
CA TRP A 39 -7.65 -1.47 -4.72
C TRP A 39 -6.96 -2.36 -5.76
N PHE A 40 -7.57 -3.51 -6.10
CA PHE A 40 -7.05 -4.40 -7.12
C PHE A 40 -7.12 -3.76 -8.52
N ALA A 41 -8.26 -3.18 -8.87
CA ALA A 41 -8.49 -2.60 -10.20
C ALA A 41 -7.53 -1.43 -10.49
N ILE A 42 -7.37 -0.48 -9.55
CA ILE A 42 -6.47 0.66 -9.77
C ILE A 42 -5.01 0.20 -9.82
N GLY A 43 -4.64 -0.80 -9.02
CA GLY A 43 -3.31 -1.41 -9.07
C GLY A 43 -3.01 -1.99 -10.45
N TRP A 44 -3.94 -2.77 -10.98
CA TRP A 44 -3.84 -3.35 -12.32
C TRP A 44 -3.74 -2.29 -13.42
N ILE A 45 -4.63 -1.29 -13.41
CA ILE A 45 -4.68 -0.21 -14.41
C ILE A 45 -3.37 0.59 -14.44
N ILE A 46 -2.79 0.91 -13.28
CA ILE A 46 -1.53 1.67 -13.20
C ILE A 46 -0.35 0.86 -13.74
N GLU A 47 -0.33 -0.45 -13.51
CA GLU A 47 0.78 -1.33 -13.88
C GLU A 47 0.69 -1.83 -15.33
N HIS A 48 -0.52 -1.86 -15.90
CA HIS A 48 -0.80 -2.29 -17.27
C HIS A 48 -1.56 -1.20 -18.04
N PRO A 49 -1.00 0.02 -18.13
CA PRO A 49 -1.69 1.11 -18.78
C PRO A 49 -1.80 0.88 -20.29
N PRO A 50 -2.85 1.38 -20.95
CA PRO A 50 -2.94 1.38 -22.40
C PRO A 50 -1.73 2.09 -23.03
N LYS A 51 -1.21 1.58 -24.15
CA LYS A 51 -0.06 2.19 -24.85
C LYS A 51 -0.28 3.68 -25.18
N ALA A 52 -1.52 4.08 -25.46
CA ALA A 52 -1.87 5.47 -25.77
C ALA A 52 -1.83 6.40 -24.55
N ARG A 53 -1.91 5.86 -23.32
CA ARG A 53 -1.94 6.65 -22.08
C ARG A 53 -1.07 5.99 -20.99
N PRO A 54 0.27 6.02 -21.14
CA PRO A 54 1.17 5.44 -20.13
C PRO A 54 1.00 6.17 -18.79
N SER A 55 1.04 5.41 -17.69
CA SER A 55 1.05 5.98 -16.34
C SER A 55 2.38 6.69 -16.04
N PHE A 56 2.36 7.64 -15.11
CA PHE A 56 3.58 8.31 -14.65
C PHE A 56 4.63 7.29 -14.18
N SER A 57 4.20 6.29 -13.42
CA SER A 57 5.07 5.22 -12.94
C SER A 57 5.73 4.43 -14.07
N THR A 58 5.03 4.20 -15.18
CA THR A 58 5.58 3.52 -16.36
C THR A 58 6.59 4.38 -17.09
N LEU A 59 6.32 5.68 -17.24
CA LEU A 59 7.26 6.63 -17.86
C LEU A 59 8.58 6.70 -17.08
N MET A 60 8.53 6.67 -15.75
CA MET A 60 9.72 6.68 -14.90
C MET A 60 10.63 5.45 -15.07
N VAL A 61 10.13 4.36 -15.65
CA VAL A 61 10.95 3.17 -15.92
C VAL A 61 12.09 3.49 -16.87
N GLU A 62 11.82 4.24 -17.94
CA GLU A 62 12.87 4.59 -18.93
C GLU A 62 13.93 5.51 -18.31
N PHE A 63 13.52 6.51 -17.52
CA PHE A 63 14.50 7.37 -16.80
C PHE A 63 15.39 6.58 -15.82
N ARG A 64 14.86 5.51 -15.21
CA ARG A 64 15.66 4.65 -14.35
C ARG A 64 16.66 3.81 -15.14
N LYS A 65 16.29 3.35 -16.33
CA LYS A 65 17.21 2.67 -17.24
C LYS A 65 18.30 3.63 -17.75
N ASP A 66 17.90 4.84 -18.14
CA ASP A 66 18.85 5.86 -18.59
C ASP A 66 19.80 6.29 -17.47
N TRP A 67 19.29 6.44 -16.24
CA TRP A 67 20.13 6.70 -15.08
C TRP A 67 21.25 5.66 -14.96
N MET A 68 20.90 4.36 -14.98
CA MET A 68 21.89 3.29 -14.85
C MET A 68 22.83 3.19 -16.05
N ARG A 69 22.38 3.58 -17.25
CA ARG A 69 23.24 3.69 -18.44
C ARG A 69 24.26 4.82 -18.27
N GLN A 70 23.83 5.99 -17.83
CA GLN A 70 24.71 7.14 -17.57
C GLN A 70 25.64 6.91 -16.37
N PHE A 71 25.23 6.11 -15.41
CA PHE A 71 26.03 5.71 -14.25
C PHE A 71 27.37 5.06 -14.67
N VAL A 72 27.42 4.28 -15.75
CA VAL A 72 28.62 3.56 -16.20
C VAL A 72 29.77 4.52 -16.48
N THR A 73 29.49 5.66 -17.10
CA THR A 73 30.51 6.65 -17.50
C THR A 73 30.72 7.75 -16.46
N ARG A 74 29.84 7.84 -15.44
CA ARG A 74 29.90 8.92 -14.46
C ARG A 74 31.04 8.74 -13.46
N GLN A 75 31.84 9.80 -13.31
CA GLN A 75 32.92 9.89 -12.32
C GLN A 75 32.88 11.27 -11.64
N PRO A 76 32.88 11.35 -10.30
CA PRO A 76 32.76 10.27 -9.33
C PRO A 76 31.31 9.75 -9.20
N ARG A 77 31.13 8.51 -8.75
CA ARG A 77 29.83 7.84 -8.57
C ARG A 77 29.13 8.19 -7.24
N ILE A 78 29.61 9.18 -6.51
CA ILE A 78 29.09 9.62 -5.22
C ILE A 78 27.63 10.10 -5.33
N PHE A 79 27.29 10.82 -6.40
CA PHE A 79 25.92 11.26 -6.63
C PHE A 79 24.93 10.09 -6.68
N ASP A 80 25.30 9.04 -7.37
CA ASP A 80 24.45 7.85 -7.54
C ASP A 80 24.29 7.09 -6.22
N ALA A 81 25.36 7.01 -5.42
CA ALA A 81 25.31 6.43 -4.08
C ALA A 81 24.36 7.21 -3.16
N THR A 82 24.43 8.55 -3.17
CA THR A 82 23.52 9.42 -2.40
C THR A 82 22.08 9.28 -2.86
N MET A 83 21.82 9.15 -4.16
CA MET A 83 20.49 8.95 -4.69
C MET A 83 19.88 7.62 -4.21
N ILE A 84 20.63 6.52 -4.25
CA ILE A 84 20.17 5.22 -3.75
C ILE A 84 19.93 5.28 -2.24
N ASP A 85 20.80 5.94 -1.49
CA ASP A 85 20.63 6.09 -0.05
C ASP A 85 19.37 6.88 0.30
N SER A 86 19.11 7.98 -0.38
CA SER A 86 17.86 8.76 -0.24
C SER A 86 16.61 7.91 -0.50
N LEU A 87 16.61 7.05 -1.53
CA LEU A 87 15.49 6.14 -1.81
C LEU A 87 15.32 5.09 -0.70
N ARG A 88 16.41 4.58 -0.14
CA ARG A 88 16.39 3.65 1.00
C ARG A 88 15.84 4.32 2.26
N GLN A 89 16.29 5.52 2.57
CA GLN A 89 15.79 6.29 3.72
C GLN A 89 14.29 6.55 3.59
N GLY A 90 13.80 6.92 2.41
CA GLY A 90 12.36 7.08 2.14
C GLY A 90 11.57 5.80 2.42
N THR A 91 12.06 4.63 1.99
CA THR A 91 11.39 3.35 2.27
C THR A 91 11.41 2.99 3.77
N ALA A 92 12.52 3.24 4.47
CA ALA A 92 12.64 3.00 5.91
C ALA A 92 11.68 3.89 6.70
N PHE A 93 11.55 5.17 6.34
CA PHE A 93 10.61 6.11 6.96
C PHE A 93 9.16 5.60 6.86
N PHE A 94 8.71 5.23 5.68
CA PHE A 94 7.34 4.72 5.49
C PHE A 94 7.11 3.37 6.19
N ALA A 95 8.11 2.48 6.20
CA ALA A 95 8.02 1.22 6.94
C ALA A 95 7.86 1.47 8.45
N SER A 96 8.66 2.38 9.03
CA SER A 96 8.56 2.74 10.44
C SER A 96 7.21 3.39 10.77
N ALA A 97 6.72 4.29 9.92
CA ALA A 97 5.41 4.92 10.08
C ALA A 97 4.28 3.86 10.07
N CYS A 98 4.33 2.89 9.16
CA CYS A 98 3.36 1.78 9.13
C CYS A 98 3.44 0.91 10.39
N MET A 99 4.63 0.61 10.93
CA MET A 99 4.77 -0.15 12.19
C MET A 99 4.15 0.58 13.37
N ILE A 100 4.38 1.89 13.50
CA ILE A 100 3.79 2.71 14.56
C ILE A 100 2.27 2.73 14.41
N ALA A 101 1.75 2.94 13.20
CA ALA A 101 0.31 2.97 12.93
C ALA A 101 -0.35 1.61 13.21
N LEU A 102 0.32 0.48 12.88
CA LEU A 102 -0.16 -0.86 13.21
C LEU A 102 -0.23 -1.08 14.72
N GLY A 103 0.81 -0.69 15.46
CA GLY A 103 0.82 -0.78 16.91
C GLY A 103 -0.31 0.03 17.56
N GLY A 104 -0.50 1.28 17.10
CA GLY A 104 -1.61 2.12 17.53
C GLY A 104 -2.99 1.54 17.21
N GLY A 105 -3.16 0.98 16.01
CA GLY A 105 -4.42 0.35 15.60
C GLY A 105 -4.75 -0.91 16.41
N VAL A 106 -3.76 -1.74 16.71
CA VAL A 106 -3.93 -2.91 17.61
C VAL A 106 -4.28 -2.48 19.03
N ALA A 107 -3.64 -1.41 19.53
CA ALA A 107 -3.98 -0.85 20.85
C ALA A 107 -5.44 -0.32 20.89
N LEU A 108 -5.93 0.30 19.82
CA LEU A 108 -7.32 0.73 19.71
C LEU A 108 -8.31 -0.44 19.72
N MET A 109 -7.99 -1.58 19.08
CA MET A 109 -8.80 -2.79 19.16
C MET A 109 -8.91 -3.32 20.60
N GLY A 110 -7.86 -3.16 21.40
CA GLY A 110 -7.87 -3.52 22.82
C GLY A 110 -8.63 -2.55 23.74
N ASN A 111 -9.09 -1.41 23.22
CA ASN A 111 -9.84 -0.40 23.97
C ASN A 111 -11.10 0.09 23.20
N PRO A 112 -12.14 -0.76 23.06
CA PRO A 112 -13.36 -0.40 22.33
C PRO A 112 -14.06 0.83 22.88
N ALA A 113 -14.04 1.04 24.21
CA ALA A 113 -14.67 2.20 24.86
C ALA A 113 -14.03 3.52 24.41
N GLY A 114 -12.69 3.57 24.29
CA GLY A 114 -11.99 4.74 23.75
C GLY A 114 -12.35 5.00 22.29
N LEU A 115 -12.52 3.96 21.50
CA LEU A 115 -12.90 4.06 20.09
C LEU A 115 -14.35 4.56 19.96
N MET A 116 -15.27 4.06 20.78
CA MET A 116 -16.67 4.52 20.81
C MET A 116 -16.77 6.00 21.16
N ASN A 117 -16.01 6.49 22.14
CA ASN A 117 -16.01 7.92 22.51
C ASN A 117 -15.63 8.85 21.36
N VAL A 118 -14.76 8.39 20.46
CA VAL A 118 -14.35 9.18 19.27
C VAL A 118 -15.40 9.14 18.15
N THR A 119 -16.16 8.06 18.06
CA THR A 119 -17.07 7.85 16.92
C THR A 119 -18.54 8.08 17.26
N GLN A 120 -18.93 8.14 18.54
CA GLN A 120 -20.33 8.23 18.98
C GLN A 120 -21.10 9.44 18.41
N ASP A 121 -20.41 10.57 18.22
CA ASP A 121 -21.04 11.80 17.69
C ASP A 121 -21.30 11.73 16.18
N PHE A 122 -20.65 10.80 15.48
CA PHE A 122 -20.68 10.67 14.02
C PHE A 122 -21.24 9.32 13.55
N ALA A 123 -21.31 8.32 14.42
CA ALA A 123 -21.81 7.00 14.08
C ALA A 123 -23.34 6.93 14.17
N PRO A 124 -24.04 6.23 13.27
CA PRO A 124 -25.47 6.00 13.37
C PRO A 124 -25.82 5.31 14.69
N ALA A 125 -26.94 5.70 15.30
CA ALA A 125 -27.45 5.10 16.53
C ALA A 125 -27.61 3.57 16.34
N GLY A 126 -27.00 2.76 17.22
CA GLY A 126 -27.07 1.30 17.18
C GLY A 126 -25.85 0.62 16.52
N SER A 127 -24.85 1.35 16.06
CA SER A 127 -23.62 0.78 15.42
C SER A 127 -22.49 0.46 16.40
N SER A 128 -22.79 0.35 17.71
CA SER A 128 -21.77 0.11 18.75
C SER A 128 -21.18 -1.31 18.70
N ASP A 129 -21.96 -2.29 18.25
CA ASP A 129 -21.52 -3.68 18.22
C ASP A 129 -20.56 -3.92 17.06
N GLY A 130 -19.35 -4.39 17.39
CA GLY A 130 -18.35 -4.74 16.39
C GLY A 130 -17.53 -3.57 15.82
N ILE A 131 -17.54 -2.40 16.46
CA ILE A 131 -16.75 -1.23 16.00
C ILE A 131 -15.26 -1.54 15.96
N GLU A 132 -14.77 -2.38 16.87
CA GLU A 132 -13.38 -2.85 16.92
C GLU A 132 -12.98 -3.63 15.67
N PHE A 133 -13.91 -4.32 15.02
CA PHE A 133 -13.62 -5.04 13.78
C PHE A 133 -13.51 -4.11 12.57
N ARG A 134 -14.04 -2.89 12.64
CA ARG A 134 -13.92 -1.90 11.56
C ARG A 134 -12.49 -1.38 11.35
N ILE A 135 -11.60 -1.61 12.33
CA ILE A 135 -10.17 -1.31 12.21
C ILE A 135 -9.43 -2.37 11.38
N ILE A 136 -9.95 -3.60 11.27
CA ILE A 136 -9.25 -4.71 10.61
C ILE A 136 -8.83 -4.38 9.16
N PRO A 137 -9.68 -3.86 8.28
CA PRO A 137 -9.25 -3.50 6.92
C PRO A 137 -8.12 -2.45 6.90
N LEU A 138 -8.18 -1.45 7.79
CA LEU A 138 -7.09 -0.48 7.97
C LEU A 138 -5.78 -1.20 8.29
N LEU A 139 -5.78 -2.10 9.28
CA LEU A 139 -4.59 -2.85 9.69
C LEU A 139 -4.08 -3.76 8.58
N LEU A 140 -4.96 -4.41 7.82
CA LEU A 140 -4.57 -5.26 6.70
C LEU A 140 -3.87 -4.44 5.59
N PHE A 141 -4.38 -3.27 5.24
CA PHE A 141 -3.73 -2.38 4.27
C PHE A 141 -2.40 -1.82 4.79
N LEU A 142 -2.30 -1.49 6.07
CA LEU A 142 -1.04 -1.04 6.68
C LEU A 142 0.00 -2.16 6.73
N ALA A 143 -0.41 -3.39 7.04
CA ALA A 143 0.47 -4.56 7.04
C ALA A 143 0.98 -4.87 5.62
N ASP A 144 0.09 -4.82 4.62
CA ASP A 144 0.46 -4.98 3.22
C ASP A 144 1.43 -3.87 2.75
N ALA A 145 1.19 -2.62 3.15
CA ALA A 145 2.09 -1.51 2.87
C ALA A 145 3.47 -1.72 3.52
N LEU A 146 3.50 -2.11 4.79
CA LEU A 146 4.74 -2.39 5.53
C LEU A 146 5.58 -3.46 4.83
N LEU A 147 4.98 -4.60 4.47
CA LEU A 147 5.68 -5.67 3.77
C LEU A 147 6.27 -5.20 2.44
N LYS A 148 5.54 -4.38 1.68
CA LYS A 148 6.02 -3.81 0.42
C LYS A 148 7.16 -2.81 0.62
N PHE A 149 7.11 -1.97 1.66
CA PHE A 149 8.19 -1.05 1.98
C PHE A 149 9.45 -1.78 2.44
N ILE A 150 9.32 -2.80 3.29
CA ILE A 150 10.46 -3.65 3.72
C ILE A 150 11.10 -4.31 2.49
N TRP A 151 10.28 -4.85 1.58
CA TRP A 151 10.80 -5.47 0.37
C TRP A 151 11.48 -4.46 -0.56
N ALA A 152 10.88 -3.29 -0.77
CA ALA A 152 11.47 -2.21 -1.55
C ALA A 152 12.82 -1.76 -0.95
N HIS A 153 12.90 -1.63 0.39
CA HIS A 153 14.13 -1.29 1.09
C HIS A 153 15.26 -2.30 0.82
N ARG A 154 14.95 -3.59 0.90
CA ARG A 154 15.92 -4.66 0.58
C ARG A 154 16.37 -4.59 -0.88
N LEU A 155 15.43 -4.40 -1.82
CA LEU A 155 15.74 -4.31 -3.25
C LEU A 155 16.62 -3.11 -3.57
N PHE A 156 16.40 -1.93 -2.97
CA PHE A 156 17.31 -0.80 -3.13
C PHE A 156 18.70 -1.11 -2.55
N GLY A 157 18.80 -1.88 -1.45
CA GLY A 157 20.07 -2.36 -0.93
C GLY A 157 20.79 -3.29 -1.92
N TYR A 158 20.09 -4.23 -2.53
CA TYR A 158 20.66 -5.09 -3.58
C TYR A 158 21.07 -4.28 -4.83
N CYS A 159 20.27 -3.30 -5.22
CA CYS A 159 20.64 -2.37 -6.29
C CYS A 159 21.97 -1.65 -5.99
N ALA A 160 22.17 -1.16 -4.78
CA ALA A 160 23.40 -0.52 -4.35
C ALA A 160 24.62 -1.47 -4.48
N ILE A 161 24.49 -2.73 -4.06
CA ILE A 161 25.53 -3.75 -4.20
C ILE A 161 25.83 -4.01 -5.70
N MET A 162 24.79 -4.14 -6.53
CA MET A 162 24.96 -4.37 -7.96
C MET A 162 25.63 -3.18 -8.65
N MET A 163 25.28 -1.94 -8.27
CA MET A 163 25.96 -0.73 -8.75
C MET A 163 27.43 -0.72 -8.38
N ALA A 164 27.77 -1.09 -7.15
CA ALA A 164 29.15 -1.19 -6.70
C ALA A 164 29.96 -2.26 -7.48
N ALA A 165 29.28 -3.29 -7.97
CA ALA A 165 29.89 -4.36 -8.77
C ALA A 165 30.06 -4.00 -10.28
N VAL A 166 29.59 -2.83 -10.73
CA VAL A 166 29.81 -2.36 -12.12
C VAL A 166 31.25 -1.95 -12.28
N PRO A 167 31.99 -2.49 -13.26
CA PRO A 167 33.37 -2.08 -13.56
C PRO A 167 33.52 -0.56 -13.74
N ASN A 168 34.68 -0.04 -13.35
CA ASN A 168 34.98 1.39 -13.56
C ASN A 168 35.36 1.73 -15.00
N ASP A 169 35.85 0.75 -15.74
CA ASP A 169 36.14 0.90 -17.17
C ASP A 169 34.86 0.68 -17.98
N PRO A 170 34.38 1.71 -18.69
CA PRO A 170 33.21 1.60 -19.57
C PRO A 170 33.40 0.62 -20.73
N ALA A 171 34.68 0.34 -21.12
CA ALA A 171 34.97 -0.62 -22.17
C ALA A 171 34.88 -2.08 -21.72
N ASP A 172 34.81 -2.33 -20.42
CA ASP A 172 34.60 -3.69 -19.88
C ASP A 172 33.23 -4.25 -20.37
N PRO A 173 33.19 -5.44 -20.99
CA PRO A 173 31.96 -6.02 -21.54
C PRO A 173 30.87 -6.24 -20.50
N LEU A 174 31.23 -6.33 -19.20
CA LEU A 174 30.27 -6.50 -18.10
C LEU A 174 29.71 -5.17 -17.58
N ALA A 175 30.29 -4.02 -17.91
CA ALA A 175 29.90 -2.72 -17.34
C ALA A 175 28.42 -2.42 -17.61
N TYR A 176 28.01 -2.34 -18.86
CA TYR A 176 26.62 -2.06 -19.24
C TYR A 176 25.66 -3.19 -18.90
N HIS A 177 26.11 -4.43 -18.95
CA HIS A 177 25.28 -5.58 -18.57
C HIS A 177 24.89 -5.53 -17.08
N ARG A 178 25.86 -5.31 -16.20
CA ARG A 178 25.61 -5.19 -14.75
C ARG A 178 24.80 -3.93 -14.41
N ALA A 179 25.04 -2.83 -15.10
CA ALA A 179 24.24 -1.62 -14.94
C ALA A 179 22.77 -1.85 -15.34
N ALA A 180 22.51 -2.59 -16.42
CA ALA A 180 21.16 -2.97 -16.82
C ALA A 180 20.47 -3.86 -15.77
N GLN A 181 21.19 -4.81 -15.19
CA GLN A 181 20.66 -5.63 -14.08
C GLN A 181 20.32 -4.76 -12.85
N ALA A 182 21.19 -3.81 -12.50
CA ALA A 182 20.93 -2.86 -11.41
C ALA A 182 19.69 -2.00 -11.70
N ALA A 183 19.48 -1.60 -12.96
CA ALA A 183 18.28 -0.87 -13.40
C ALA A 183 17.00 -1.68 -13.13
N GLU A 184 16.96 -2.96 -13.49
CA GLU A 184 15.79 -3.82 -13.30
C GLU A 184 15.46 -4.01 -11.80
N ILE A 185 16.46 -4.17 -10.95
CA ILE A 185 16.27 -4.24 -9.50
C ILE A 185 15.77 -2.89 -8.96
N ASN A 186 16.32 -1.77 -9.43
CA ASN A 186 15.85 -0.44 -9.06
C ASN A 186 14.39 -0.20 -9.46
N ILE A 187 13.99 -0.61 -10.66
CA ILE A 187 12.62 -0.53 -11.17
C ILE A 187 11.68 -1.38 -10.29
N THR A 188 12.11 -2.60 -9.96
CA THR A 188 11.32 -3.51 -9.11
C THR A 188 11.15 -2.94 -7.70
N ALA A 189 12.20 -2.36 -7.12
CA ALA A 189 12.15 -1.67 -5.83
C ALA A 189 11.13 -0.51 -5.86
N ALA A 190 11.19 0.33 -6.88
CA ALA A 190 10.28 1.46 -7.04
C ALA A 190 8.82 1.02 -7.23
N ARG A 191 8.58 -0.06 -7.97
CA ARG A 191 7.22 -0.64 -8.11
C ARG A 191 6.67 -1.08 -6.75
N ASN A 192 7.48 -1.78 -5.94
CA ASN A 192 7.06 -2.20 -4.60
C ASN A 192 6.80 -0.99 -3.69
N PHE A 193 7.64 0.03 -3.73
CA PHE A 193 7.41 1.27 -2.99
C PHE A 193 6.08 1.92 -3.38
N ASN A 194 5.80 2.07 -4.68
CA ASN A 194 4.55 2.65 -5.17
C ASN A 194 3.32 1.80 -4.80
N ARG A 195 3.45 0.46 -4.81
CA ARG A 195 2.40 -0.46 -4.32
C ARG A 195 2.13 -0.25 -2.84
N GLY A 196 3.17 -0.10 -2.02
CA GLY A 196 3.04 0.23 -0.60
C GLY A 196 2.32 1.56 -0.38
N LEU A 197 2.69 2.61 -1.12
CA LEU A 197 1.99 3.90 -1.06
C LEU A 197 0.50 3.77 -1.40
N ARG A 198 0.14 2.99 -2.43
CA ARG A 198 -1.28 2.74 -2.74
C ARG A 198 -2.01 2.08 -1.57
N SER A 199 -1.40 1.10 -0.92
CA SER A 199 -2.00 0.45 0.25
C SER A 199 -2.18 1.44 1.41
N VAL A 200 -1.27 2.40 1.62
CA VAL A 200 -1.46 3.49 2.60
C VAL A 200 -2.68 4.36 2.22
N TYR A 201 -2.86 4.73 0.95
CA TYR A 201 -4.06 5.48 0.53
C TYR A 201 -5.35 4.72 0.83
N PHE A 202 -5.37 3.41 0.58
CA PHE A 202 -6.55 2.58 0.89
C PHE A 202 -6.73 2.34 2.39
N ALA A 203 -5.64 2.30 3.18
CA ALA A 203 -5.71 2.31 4.63
C ALA A 203 -6.42 3.57 5.16
N LEU A 204 -6.07 4.75 4.62
CA LEU A 204 -6.74 6.00 4.97
C LEU A 204 -8.21 6.00 4.55
N ALA A 205 -8.55 5.44 3.38
CA ALA A 205 -9.94 5.27 2.98
C ALA A 205 -10.70 4.31 3.93
N ALA A 206 -10.06 3.19 4.32
CA ALA A 206 -10.65 2.21 5.24
C ALA A 206 -10.93 2.80 6.63
N LEU A 207 -10.16 3.80 7.09
CA LEU A 207 -10.40 4.51 8.34
C LEU A 207 -11.79 5.17 8.38
N ALA A 208 -12.30 5.61 7.23
CA ALA A 208 -13.62 6.23 7.14
C ALA A 208 -14.77 5.24 7.45
N TRP A 209 -14.50 3.92 7.44
CA TRP A 209 -15.51 2.93 7.82
C TRP A 209 -15.89 3.00 9.31
N LEU A 210 -15.06 3.56 10.16
CA LEU A 210 -15.40 3.84 11.55
C LEU A 210 -16.67 4.71 11.67
N PHE A 211 -16.91 5.54 10.67
CA PHE A 211 -18.07 6.45 10.59
C PHE A 211 -19.22 5.87 9.74
N GLY A 212 -19.09 4.62 9.24
CA GLY A 212 -20.11 3.89 8.52
C GLY A 212 -19.81 3.65 7.03
N ALA A 213 -20.74 2.96 6.36
CA ALA A 213 -20.58 2.54 4.96
C ALA A 213 -20.50 3.72 3.98
N VAL A 214 -21.31 4.76 4.17
CA VAL A 214 -21.34 5.93 3.26
C VAL A 214 -20.03 6.71 3.30
N PRO A 215 -19.47 7.09 4.46
CA PRO A 215 -18.12 7.68 4.54
C PRO A 215 -17.05 6.81 3.88
N LEU A 216 -17.09 5.47 4.05
CA LEU A 216 -16.17 4.56 3.37
C LEU A 216 -16.27 4.65 1.85
N LEU A 217 -17.47 4.65 1.29
CA LEU A 217 -17.69 4.78 -0.16
C LEU A 217 -17.14 6.11 -0.70
N VAL A 218 -17.43 7.20 0.00
CA VAL A 218 -16.92 8.54 -0.37
C VAL A 218 -15.40 8.58 -0.30
N ALA A 219 -14.80 8.10 0.78
CA ALA A 219 -13.34 8.06 0.94
C ALA A 219 -12.67 7.18 -0.13
N THR A 220 -13.29 6.04 -0.48
CA THR A 220 -12.80 5.16 -1.55
C THR A 220 -12.84 5.87 -2.91
N ALA A 221 -13.94 6.56 -3.23
CA ALA A 221 -14.07 7.31 -4.47
C ALA A 221 -13.04 8.46 -4.55
N LEU A 222 -12.83 9.20 -3.46
CA LEU A 222 -11.80 10.25 -3.38
C LEU A 222 -10.40 9.67 -3.55
N CYS A 223 -10.10 8.54 -2.90
CA CYS A 223 -8.83 7.85 -3.04
C CYS A 223 -8.56 7.47 -4.50
N LEU A 224 -9.55 6.87 -5.18
CA LEU A 224 -9.46 6.54 -6.61
C LEU A 224 -9.23 7.78 -7.47
N ALA A 225 -9.98 8.86 -7.24
CA ALA A 225 -9.85 10.10 -7.99
C ALA A 225 -8.43 10.70 -7.86
N VAL A 226 -7.87 10.72 -6.63
CA VAL A 226 -6.51 11.17 -6.36
C VAL A 226 -5.48 10.30 -7.10
N LEU A 227 -5.61 8.97 -7.02
CA LEU A 227 -4.67 8.05 -7.67
C LEU A 227 -4.72 8.16 -9.20
N ILE A 228 -5.92 8.20 -9.78
CA ILE A 228 -6.10 8.37 -11.24
C ILE A 228 -5.53 9.71 -11.70
N ARG A 229 -5.87 10.80 -11.00
CA ARG A 229 -5.34 12.13 -11.32
C ARG A 229 -3.80 12.15 -11.27
N ARG A 230 -3.22 11.59 -10.22
CA ARG A 230 -1.77 11.55 -10.02
C ARG A 230 -1.05 10.78 -11.11
N GLU A 231 -1.56 9.62 -11.52
CA GLU A 231 -0.90 8.74 -12.48
C GLU A 231 -1.15 9.12 -13.94
N PHE A 232 -2.34 9.67 -14.27
CA PHE A 232 -2.77 9.88 -15.66
C PHE A 232 -3.04 11.33 -16.04
N ALA A 233 -3.17 12.26 -15.07
CA ALA A 233 -3.55 13.64 -15.32
C ALA A 233 -2.73 14.66 -14.52
N SER A 234 -1.52 14.30 -14.03
CA SER A 234 -0.64 15.22 -13.30
C SER A 234 0.19 16.10 -14.24
N GLU A 235 0.53 17.30 -13.77
CA GLU A 235 1.51 18.18 -14.45
C GLU A 235 2.86 17.47 -14.61
N SER A 236 3.30 16.73 -13.59
CA SER A 236 4.54 15.94 -13.65
C SER A 236 4.55 14.98 -14.83
N ARG A 237 3.41 14.32 -15.12
CA ARG A 237 3.28 13.47 -16.31
C ARG A 237 3.36 14.30 -17.59
N ALA A 238 2.70 15.47 -17.64
CA ALA A 238 2.73 16.34 -18.80
C ALA A 238 4.17 16.81 -19.13
N VAL A 239 4.98 17.10 -18.11
CA VAL A 239 6.40 17.45 -18.28
C VAL A 239 7.18 16.31 -18.93
N LEU A 240 6.98 15.04 -18.49
CA LEU A 240 7.68 13.89 -19.07
C LEU A 240 7.28 13.59 -20.52
N LEU A 241 6.11 14.04 -20.97
CA LEU A 241 5.62 13.84 -22.33
C LEU A 241 5.95 14.98 -23.29
N ARG A 242 6.53 16.09 -22.80
CA ARG A 242 7.01 17.17 -23.68
C ARG A 242 8.17 16.64 -24.51
N LYS A 243 7.99 16.74 -25.82
CA LYS A 243 9.10 16.48 -26.74
C LYS A 243 10.15 17.60 -26.62
N PRO A 244 11.45 17.29 -26.76
CA PRO A 244 12.51 18.29 -26.81
C PRO A 244 12.32 19.27 -27.94
#